data_283d4c3abe785dfdde7c784dc91d2f00
#
_entry.id   283d4c3abe785dfdde7c784dc91d2f00
#
_cell.length_a   1.000
_cell.length_b   1.000
_cell.length_c   1.000
_cell.angle_alpha   90.00
_cell.angle_beta   90.00
_cell.angle_gamma   90.00
#
_symmetry.space_group_name_H-M   'P 1'
#
loop_
_entity.id
_entity.type
_entity.pdbx_description
1 polymer ?
#
loop_
_entity_poly.entity_id
_entity_poly.type
_entity_poly.pdbx_seq_one_letter_code
_entity_poly.pdbx_strand_id
1 'polypeptide(L)'
;TGALDKNKEEYQEHIGKISYNRDCGYRRGLFNTGLNIEYQGNKFIMNAVTGYQNLTDRMYLDQDFLPVDIYNIEQKQRINTLSEEITFKSKKNQRWIWVTGASGFYQWLHTDAPVTFQPEGIQWLENNINKGMASSGMPVNLKILSETMPVPGIFDTPVLGAAVFHQSTFNHLLFENLSATVGLRLDYEKNKIDYN
;
A
#
# COMPACT_ATOMS: atom_id res chain seq x y z
N THR A 1 -11.81 1.31 -18.59
CA THR A 1 -12.36 -0.04 -18.58
C THR A 1 -13.02 -0.36 -19.93
N GLY A 2 -12.81 -1.59 -20.44
CA GLY A 2 -13.30 -1.98 -21.76
C GLY A 2 -14.83 -1.91 -21.92
N ALA A 3 -15.60 -1.93 -20.82
CA ALA A 3 -17.06 -1.79 -20.82
C ALA A 3 -17.52 -0.37 -21.17
N LEU A 4 -16.69 0.65 -20.89
CA LEU A 4 -16.99 2.05 -21.16
C LEU A 4 -16.23 2.60 -22.38
N ASP A 5 -15.68 1.71 -23.22
CA ASP A 5 -15.00 2.11 -24.44
C ASP A 5 -16.03 2.74 -25.41
N LYS A 6 -15.81 4.02 -25.74
CA LYS A 6 -16.68 4.78 -26.65
C LYS A 6 -16.81 4.21 -28.06
N ASN A 7 -15.95 3.25 -28.43
CA ASN A 7 -16.01 2.56 -29.70
C ASN A 7 -16.86 1.28 -29.67
N LYS A 8 -17.39 0.90 -28.48
CA LYS A 8 -18.33 -0.21 -28.33
C LYS A 8 -19.74 0.32 -28.17
N GLU A 9 -20.70 -0.29 -28.81
CA GLU A 9 -22.12 0.10 -28.68
C GLU A 9 -22.71 -0.29 -27.32
N GLU A 10 -22.15 -1.32 -26.70
CA GLU A 10 -22.55 -1.81 -25.38
C GLU A 10 -22.25 -0.78 -24.29
N TYR A 11 -23.23 -0.43 -23.47
CA TYR A 11 -23.15 0.54 -22.37
C TYR A 11 -22.86 2.00 -22.76
N GLN A 12 -23.04 2.40 -24.02
CA GLN A 12 -22.82 3.78 -24.48
C GLN A 12 -23.65 4.81 -23.68
N GLU A 13 -24.85 4.45 -23.29
CA GLU A 13 -25.77 5.31 -22.51
C GLU A 13 -25.25 5.61 -21.11
N HIS A 14 -24.27 4.84 -20.61
CA HIS A 14 -23.68 5.00 -19.27
C HIS A 14 -22.37 5.79 -19.29
N ILE A 15 -21.86 6.18 -20.46
CA ILE A 15 -20.63 6.96 -20.56
C ILE A 15 -20.77 8.30 -19.84
N GLY A 16 -19.84 8.57 -18.92
CA GLY A 16 -19.83 9.78 -18.10
C GLY A 16 -20.82 9.76 -16.92
N LYS A 17 -21.49 8.64 -16.67
CA LYS A 17 -22.36 8.42 -15.52
C LYS A 17 -21.72 7.38 -14.60
N ILE A 18 -21.90 7.56 -13.29
CA ILE A 18 -21.55 6.57 -12.26
C ILE A 18 -22.87 6.08 -11.67
N SER A 19 -23.07 4.79 -11.70
CA SER A 19 -24.23 4.14 -11.10
C SER A 19 -23.76 2.91 -10.33
N TYR A 20 -24.20 2.80 -9.08
CA TYR A 20 -23.91 1.64 -8.24
C TYR A 20 -25.17 0.79 -8.13
N ASN A 21 -25.03 -0.52 -8.32
CA ASN A 21 -26.10 -1.47 -8.06
C ASN A 21 -25.85 -2.27 -6.76
N ARG A 22 -24.68 -2.09 -6.12
CA ARG A 22 -24.32 -2.68 -4.84
C ARG A 22 -23.82 -1.64 -3.86
N ASP A 23 -24.03 -1.90 -2.57
CA ASP A 23 -23.52 -1.06 -1.51
C ASP A 23 -21.98 -1.05 -1.52
N CYS A 24 -21.43 0.15 -1.47
CA CYS A 24 -20.00 0.37 -1.29
C CYS A 24 -19.69 0.77 0.15
N GLY A 25 -18.57 0.35 0.67
CA GLY A 25 -18.22 0.65 2.05
C GLY A 25 -16.74 0.49 2.35
N TYR A 26 -16.31 1.21 3.37
CA TYR A 26 -14.95 1.13 3.90
C TYR A 26 -14.95 1.13 5.41
N ARG A 27 -14.18 0.22 6.00
CA ARG A 27 -13.97 0.16 7.45
C ARG A 27 -12.49 0.00 7.74
N ARG A 28 -12.01 0.69 8.77
CA ARG A 28 -10.61 0.62 9.22
C ARG A 28 -10.53 0.52 10.72
N GLY A 29 -9.69 -0.40 11.20
CA GLY A 29 -9.19 -0.47 12.55
C GLY A 29 -7.71 -0.12 12.57
N LEU A 30 -7.28 0.73 13.51
CA LEU A 30 -5.89 1.12 13.67
C LEU A 30 -5.51 1.06 15.14
N PHE A 31 -4.43 0.33 15.42
CA PHE A 31 -3.79 0.29 16.73
C PHE A 31 -2.33 0.72 16.58
N ASN A 32 -1.92 1.70 17.37
CA ASN A 32 -0.53 2.16 17.44
C ASN A 32 -0.05 2.12 18.89
N THR A 33 1.18 1.69 19.07
CA THR A 33 1.87 1.77 20.34
C THR A 33 3.34 2.11 20.10
N GLY A 34 3.99 2.71 21.09
CA GLY A 34 5.39 3.06 20.99
C GLY A 34 6.05 3.12 22.35
N LEU A 35 7.35 2.85 22.36
CA LEU A 35 8.23 2.97 23.51
C LEU A 35 9.34 3.95 23.16
N ASN A 36 9.57 4.93 24.01
CA ASN A 36 10.68 5.86 23.89
C ASN A 36 11.58 5.70 25.12
N ILE A 37 12.86 5.42 24.87
CA ILE A 37 13.89 5.32 25.90
C ILE A 37 14.94 6.39 25.66
N GLU A 38 15.15 7.25 26.64
CA GLU A 38 16.19 8.27 26.60
C GLU A 38 17.25 7.97 27.66
N TYR A 39 18.52 7.97 27.25
CA TYR A 39 19.66 7.87 28.14
C TYR A 39 20.51 9.15 28.11
N GLN A 40 20.70 9.75 29.27
CA GLN A 40 21.45 10.98 29.46
C GLN A 40 22.90 10.69 29.85
N GLY A 41 23.78 10.41 28.88
CA GLY A 41 25.20 10.25 29.13
C GLY A 41 25.91 11.58 29.44
N ASN A 42 27.18 11.55 29.81
CA ASN A 42 27.92 12.77 30.18
C ASN A 42 28.15 13.72 28.99
N LYS A 43 28.41 13.15 27.78
CA LYS A 43 28.76 13.91 26.56
C LYS A 43 27.72 13.82 25.46
N PHE A 44 26.78 12.90 25.55
CA PHE A 44 25.76 12.66 24.55
C PHE A 44 24.42 12.29 25.19
N ILE A 45 23.38 12.37 24.40
CA ILE A 45 22.05 11.86 24.71
C ILE A 45 21.76 10.77 23.67
N MET A 46 21.36 9.59 24.13
CA MET A 46 20.85 8.53 23.28
C MET A 46 19.33 8.51 23.39
N ASN A 47 18.67 8.37 22.26
CA ASN A 47 17.24 8.17 22.20
C ASN A 47 16.93 6.95 21.33
N ALA A 48 16.14 6.02 21.84
CA ALA A 48 15.65 4.85 21.13
C ALA A 48 14.12 4.88 21.10
N VAL A 49 13.54 4.80 19.91
CA VAL A 49 12.10 4.84 19.69
C VAL A 49 11.68 3.58 18.94
N THR A 50 10.95 2.72 19.66
CA THR A 50 10.32 1.53 19.07
C THR A 50 8.85 1.84 18.81
N GLY A 51 8.37 1.57 17.60
CA GLY A 51 6.99 1.74 17.19
C GLY A 51 6.38 0.44 16.68
N TYR A 52 5.15 0.14 17.07
CA TYR A 52 4.37 -0.93 16.48
C TYR A 52 3.02 -0.40 16.03
N GLN A 53 2.65 -0.73 14.79
CA GLN A 53 1.36 -0.40 14.20
C GLN A 53 0.69 -1.68 13.70
N ASN A 54 -0.59 -1.84 14.02
CA ASN A 54 -1.48 -2.80 13.39
C ASN A 54 -2.63 -2.05 12.73
N LEU A 55 -2.82 -2.29 11.44
CA LEU A 55 -3.91 -1.75 10.65
C LEU A 55 -4.67 -2.91 10.02
N THR A 56 -5.98 -2.88 10.14
CA THR A 56 -6.89 -3.78 9.43
C THR A 56 -7.90 -2.94 8.70
N ASP A 57 -8.10 -3.23 7.41
CA ASP A 57 -9.18 -2.60 6.69
C ASP A 57 -9.96 -3.58 5.82
N ARG A 58 -11.16 -3.14 5.45
CA ARG A 58 -12.07 -3.86 4.57
C ARG A 58 -12.78 -2.85 3.70
N MET A 59 -12.67 -3.04 2.41
CA MET A 59 -13.30 -2.23 1.40
C MET A 59 -14.22 -3.08 0.54
N TYR A 60 -15.45 -2.63 0.38
CA TYR A 60 -16.40 -3.14 -0.61
C TYR A 60 -16.55 -2.12 -1.71
N LEU A 61 -16.43 -2.55 -2.93
CA LEU A 61 -16.54 -1.68 -4.08
C LEU A 61 -17.27 -2.38 -5.23
N ASP A 62 -18.33 -1.74 -5.69
CA ASP A 62 -18.92 -1.96 -7.00
C ASP A 62 -18.03 -1.28 -8.03
N GLN A 63 -17.13 -2.07 -8.64
CA GLN A 63 -16.02 -1.51 -9.42
C GLN A 63 -16.34 -1.36 -10.90
N ASP A 64 -17.44 -1.90 -11.38
CA ASP A 64 -17.86 -1.67 -12.75
C ASP A 64 -18.52 -0.30 -12.96
N PHE A 65 -19.00 0.33 -11.87
CA PHE A 65 -19.66 1.64 -11.85
C PHE A 65 -20.88 1.74 -12.77
N LEU A 66 -21.49 0.61 -13.08
CA LEU A 66 -22.62 0.47 -13.99
C LEU A 66 -23.89 0.08 -13.21
N PRO A 67 -25.09 0.30 -13.75
CA PRO A 67 -26.32 -0.22 -13.18
C PRO A 67 -26.52 -1.73 -13.41
N VAL A 68 -25.58 -2.38 -14.10
CA VAL A 68 -25.55 -3.82 -14.36
C VAL A 68 -24.56 -4.50 -13.42
N ASP A 69 -24.85 -5.69 -12.96
CA ASP A 69 -24.10 -6.40 -11.95
C ASP A 69 -23.02 -7.28 -12.58
N ILE A 70 -21.91 -6.65 -13.01
CA ILE A 70 -20.82 -7.34 -13.71
C ILE A 70 -19.85 -7.95 -12.71
N TYR A 71 -19.23 -7.14 -11.85
CA TYR A 71 -18.30 -7.61 -10.84
C TYR A 71 -18.12 -6.63 -9.69
N ASN A 72 -17.81 -7.17 -8.53
CA ASN A 72 -17.47 -6.41 -7.34
C ASN A 72 -16.15 -6.89 -6.75
N ILE A 73 -15.53 -6.02 -5.95
CA ILE A 73 -14.32 -6.33 -5.18
C ILE A 73 -14.61 -6.21 -3.69
N GLU A 74 -14.17 -7.22 -2.94
CA GLU A 74 -14.00 -7.12 -1.51
C GLU A 74 -12.51 -7.20 -1.18
N GLN A 75 -11.91 -6.10 -0.76
CA GLN A 75 -10.52 -6.08 -0.34
C GLN A 75 -10.42 -6.06 1.17
N LYS A 76 -9.67 -7.01 1.73
CA LYS A 76 -9.29 -7.05 3.14
C LYS A 76 -7.78 -6.93 3.23
N GLN A 77 -7.30 -6.03 4.07
CA GLN A 77 -5.88 -5.86 4.31
C GLN A 77 -5.56 -5.94 5.79
N ARG A 78 -4.44 -6.58 6.09
CA ARG A 78 -3.84 -6.56 7.43
C ARG A 78 -2.38 -6.13 7.28
N ILE A 79 -2.05 -5.03 7.91
CA ILE A 79 -0.72 -4.44 7.89
C ILE A 79 -0.19 -4.41 9.31
N ASN A 80 0.97 -5.02 9.52
CA ASN A 80 1.72 -4.90 10.77
C ASN A 80 3.05 -4.25 10.45
N THR A 81 3.40 -3.22 11.18
CA THR A 81 4.67 -2.52 11.01
C THR A 81 5.38 -2.43 12.36
N LEU A 82 6.60 -2.91 12.41
CA LEU A 82 7.53 -2.69 13.51
C LEU A 82 8.60 -1.72 13.02
N SER A 83 8.85 -0.66 13.78
CA SER A 83 9.89 0.33 13.47
C SER A 83 10.77 0.57 14.68
N GLU A 84 12.04 0.85 14.42
CA GLU A 84 13.03 1.20 15.43
C GLU A 84 13.88 2.36 14.91
N GLU A 85 14.13 3.34 15.77
CA GLU A 85 15.08 4.40 15.51
C GLU A 85 15.97 4.62 16.75
N ILE A 86 17.27 4.59 16.55
CA ILE A 86 18.24 4.90 17.58
C ILE A 86 19.05 6.12 17.16
N THR A 87 19.04 7.15 17.98
CA THR A 87 19.78 8.39 17.74
C THR A 87 20.72 8.71 18.88
N PHE A 88 21.86 9.23 18.51
CA PHE A 88 22.83 9.82 19.44
C PHE A 88 23.04 11.27 19.07
N LYS A 89 22.95 12.16 20.02
CA LYS A 89 23.21 13.58 19.82
C LYS A 89 24.14 14.14 20.87
N SER A 90 25.03 15.04 20.45
CA SER A 90 25.88 15.78 21.39
C SER A 90 25.06 16.67 22.31
N LYS A 91 25.54 16.91 23.53
CA LYS A 91 24.94 17.90 24.44
C LYS A 91 25.19 19.34 23.95
N LYS A 92 24.26 20.25 24.27
CA LYS A 92 24.33 21.67 23.90
C LYS A 92 25.61 22.36 24.43
N ASN A 93 25.97 23.50 23.85
CA ASN A 93 27.09 24.37 24.15
C ASN A 93 28.48 23.92 23.71
N GLN A 94 28.54 23.24 22.58
CA GLN A 94 29.82 22.88 21.95
C GLN A 94 29.97 23.62 20.62
N ARG A 95 31.21 23.89 20.22
CA ARG A 95 31.51 24.40 18.86
C ARG A 95 31.12 23.41 17.79
N TRP A 96 31.07 22.15 18.13
CA TRP A 96 30.65 21.06 17.25
C TRP A 96 29.45 20.34 17.87
N ILE A 97 28.30 20.45 17.22
CA ILE A 97 27.07 19.75 17.60
C ILE A 97 26.82 18.69 16.50
N TRP A 98 26.52 17.50 16.92
CA TRP A 98 26.25 16.43 15.98
C TRP A 98 25.07 15.58 16.42
N VAL A 99 24.44 14.96 15.43
CA VAL A 99 23.48 13.89 15.58
C VAL A 99 23.84 12.77 14.62
N THR A 100 23.80 11.53 15.09
CA THR A 100 23.95 10.33 14.28
C THR A 100 22.90 9.32 14.69
N GLY A 101 22.44 8.52 13.77
CA GLY A 101 21.44 7.52 14.07
C GLY A 101 21.29 6.48 12.99
N ALA A 102 20.54 5.46 13.35
CA ALA A 102 20.08 4.42 12.47
C ALA A 102 18.59 4.20 12.70
N SER A 103 17.86 3.92 11.63
CA SER A 103 16.46 3.55 11.70
C SER A 103 16.19 2.34 10.82
N GLY A 104 15.17 1.59 11.15
CA GLY A 104 14.70 0.49 10.34
C GLY A 104 13.24 0.19 10.60
N PHE A 105 12.61 -0.42 9.62
CA PHE A 105 11.26 -0.93 9.80
C PHE A 105 11.08 -2.23 9.03
N TYR A 106 10.15 -3.02 9.51
CA TYR A 106 9.65 -4.17 8.79
C TYR A 106 8.13 -4.15 8.80
N GLN A 107 7.55 -4.24 7.59
CA GLN A 107 6.12 -4.26 7.39
C GLN A 107 5.68 -5.59 6.79
N TRP A 108 4.64 -6.18 7.37
CA TRP A 108 3.93 -7.34 6.82
C TRP A 108 2.58 -6.86 6.30
N LEU A 109 2.40 -6.89 5.00
CA LEU A 109 1.12 -6.59 4.38
C LEU A 109 0.56 -7.88 3.79
N HIS A 110 -0.58 -8.30 4.31
CA HIS A 110 -1.40 -9.36 3.72
C HIS A 110 -2.65 -8.74 3.11
N THR A 111 -2.90 -9.04 1.85
CA THR A 111 -4.06 -8.57 1.10
C THR A 111 -4.84 -9.76 0.56
N ASP A 112 -6.14 -9.80 0.87
CA ASP A 112 -7.13 -10.70 0.28
C ASP A 112 -8.13 -9.83 -0.48
N ALA A 113 -8.10 -9.90 -1.81
CA ALA A 113 -8.84 -9.02 -2.70
C ALA A 113 -9.47 -9.79 -3.86
N PRO A 114 -10.39 -10.75 -3.59
CA PRO A 114 -11.07 -11.45 -4.67
C PRO A 114 -11.94 -10.49 -5.49
N VAL A 115 -11.86 -10.67 -6.82
CA VAL A 115 -12.82 -10.11 -7.76
C VAL A 115 -13.92 -11.14 -7.99
N THR A 116 -15.16 -10.80 -7.71
CA THR A 116 -16.28 -11.73 -7.90
C THR A 116 -17.10 -11.28 -9.08
N PHE A 117 -17.10 -12.09 -10.15
CA PHE A 117 -18.03 -11.92 -11.26
C PHE A 117 -19.43 -12.32 -10.81
N GLN A 118 -20.38 -11.49 -11.12
CA GLN A 118 -21.80 -11.65 -10.83
C GLN A 118 -22.54 -12.25 -12.04
N PRO A 119 -23.82 -12.60 -11.95
CA PRO A 119 -24.50 -13.32 -13.03
C PRO A 119 -24.41 -12.62 -14.39
N GLU A 120 -24.56 -11.31 -14.46
CA GLU A 120 -24.48 -10.56 -15.72
C GLU A 120 -23.03 -10.49 -16.23
N GLY A 121 -22.04 -10.42 -15.31
CA GLY A 121 -20.63 -10.50 -15.64
C GLY A 121 -20.20 -11.86 -16.16
N ILE A 122 -20.77 -12.94 -15.61
CA ILE A 122 -20.55 -14.31 -16.11
C ILE A 122 -21.09 -14.42 -17.53
N GLN A 123 -22.30 -13.96 -17.78
CA GLN A 123 -22.89 -13.98 -19.11
C GLN A 123 -22.07 -13.14 -20.11
N TRP A 124 -21.59 -11.99 -19.68
CA TRP A 124 -20.70 -11.16 -20.50
C TRP A 124 -19.40 -11.88 -20.82
N LEU A 125 -18.78 -12.57 -19.85
CA LEU A 125 -17.55 -13.33 -20.03
C LEU A 125 -17.76 -14.52 -20.98
N GLU A 126 -18.83 -15.31 -20.78
CA GLU A 126 -19.21 -16.42 -21.68
C GLU A 126 -19.36 -15.95 -23.11
N ASN A 127 -20.10 -14.87 -23.33
CA ASN A 127 -20.34 -14.32 -24.66
C ASN A 127 -19.04 -13.90 -25.36
N ASN A 128 -18.14 -13.25 -24.63
CA ASN A 128 -16.84 -12.81 -25.19
C ASN A 128 -15.93 -14.00 -25.52
N ILE A 129 -15.85 -15.00 -24.63
CA ILE A 129 -15.06 -16.22 -24.87
C ILE A 129 -15.62 -16.97 -26.06
N ASN A 130 -16.93 -17.19 -26.12
CA ASN A 130 -17.57 -17.96 -27.20
C ASN A 130 -17.45 -17.26 -28.56
N LYS A 131 -17.55 -15.92 -28.59
CA LYS A 131 -17.25 -15.14 -29.81
C LYS A 131 -15.79 -15.32 -30.25
N GLY A 132 -14.84 -15.31 -29.33
CA GLY A 132 -13.43 -15.56 -29.63
C GLY A 132 -13.17 -16.97 -30.15
N MET A 133 -13.80 -17.99 -29.54
CA MET A 133 -13.69 -19.39 -29.98
C MET A 133 -14.30 -19.58 -31.38
N ALA A 134 -15.47 -19.03 -31.64
CA ALA A 134 -16.11 -19.08 -32.94
C ALA A 134 -15.26 -18.42 -34.03
N SER A 135 -14.67 -17.28 -33.78
CA SER A 135 -13.77 -16.58 -34.69
C SER A 135 -12.47 -17.34 -34.98
N SER A 136 -12.06 -18.23 -34.07
CA SER A 136 -10.89 -19.12 -34.23
C SER A 136 -11.26 -20.47 -34.88
N GLY A 137 -12.50 -20.66 -35.31
CA GLY A 137 -12.96 -21.87 -35.93
C GLY A 137 -13.15 -23.08 -34.99
N MET A 138 -13.20 -22.85 -33.67
CA MET A 138 -13.45 -23.90 -32.68
C MET A 138 -14.96 -24.13 -32.54
N PRO A 139 -15.46 -25.37 -32.80
CA PRO A 139 -16.89 -25.66 -32.73
C PRO A 139 -17.36 -26.02 -31.31
N VAL A 140 -16.88 -25.29 -30.31
CA VAL A 140 -17.21 -25.49 -28.87
C VAL A 140 -17.73 -24.22 -28.27
N ASN A 141 -18.69 -24.34 -27.35
CA ASN A 141 -19.19 -23.26 -26.55
C ASN A 141 -18.87 -23.52 -25.08
N LEU A 142 -18.30 -22.55 -24.43
CA LEU A 142 -18.10 -22.54 -22.97
C LEU A 142 -19.40 -22.12 -22.30
N LYS A 143 -19.76 -22.79 -21.19
CA LYS A 143 -20.81 -22.37 -20.27
C LYS A 143 -20.31 -22.47 -18.85
N ILE A 144 -20.45 -21.40 -18.09
CA ILE A 144 -20.13 -21.35 -16.66
C ILE A 144 -21.40 -21.69 -15.89
N LEU A 145 -21.35 -22.76 -15.10
CA LEU A 145 -22.56 -23.29 -14.42
C LEU A 145 -22.82 -22.61 -13.05
N SER A 146 -21.87 -21.83 -12.57
CA SER A 146 -21.98 -21.13 -11.27
C SER A 146 -22.69 -19.78 -11.45
N GLU A 147 -23.52 -19.40 -10.49
CA GLU A 147 -24.18 -18.09 -10.47
C GLU A 147 -23.19 -16.95 -10.17
N THR A 148 -22.08 -17.23 -9.47
CA THR A 148 -21.01 -16.27 -9.20
C THR A 148 -19.66 -16.93 -9.40
N MET A 149 -18.65 -16.18 -9.80
CA MET A 149 -17.30 -16.69 -10.00
C MET A 149 -16.27 -15.80 -9.29
N PRO A 150 -15.80 -16.21 -8.10
CA PRO A 150 -14.73 -15.52 -7.43
C PRO A 150 -13.39 -15.84 -8.10
N VAL A 151 -12.64 -14.81 -8.43
CA VAL A 151 -11.25 -14.88 -8.87
C VAL A 151 -10.39 -14.47 -7.68
N PRO A 152 -9.62 -15.39 -7.09
CA PRO A 152 -8.83 -15.08 -5.91
C PRO A 152 -7.74 -14.06 -6.23
N GLY A 153 -7.46 -13.21 -5.24
CA GLY A 153 -6.36 -12.24 -5.29
C GLY A 153 -5.71 -12.16 -3.91
N ILE A 154 -4.82 -13.10 -3.61
CA ILE A 154 -4.14 -13.17 -2.32
C ILE A 154 -2.67 -12.79 -2.53
N PHE A 155 -2.20 -11.78 -1.76
CA PHE A 155 -0.87 -11.24 -1.89
C PHE A 155 -0.25 -11.02 -0.50
N ASP A 156 1.01 -11.41 -0.36
CA ASP A 156 1.85 -11.03 0.76
C ASP A 156 2.95 -10.09 0.25
N THR A 157 3.01 -8.90 0.84
CA THR A 157 3.95 -7.87 0.42
C THR A 157 4.78 -7.40 1.62
N PRO A 158 5.84 -8.17 1.99
CA PRO A 158 6.77 -7.74 3.01
C PRO A 158 7.67 -6.61 2.51
N VAL A 159 7.88 -5.61 3.37
CA VAL A 159 8.76 -4.47 3.11
C VAL A 159 9.76 -4.36 4.24
N LEU A 160 11.04 -4.27 3.91
CA LEU A 160 12.12 -3.99 4.83
C LEU A 160 12.78 -2.67 4.45
N GLY A 161 12.86 -1.74 5.39
CA GLY A 161 13.60 -0.50 5.24
C GLY A 161 14.66 -0.35 6.32
N ALA A 162 15.80 0.22 5.98
CA ALA A 162 16.86 0.59 6.90
C ALA A 162 17.55 1.87 6.44
N ALA A 163 17.98 2.70 7.39
CA ALA A 163 18.73 3.91 7.09
C ALA A 163 19.78 4.16 8.17
N VAL A 164 20.85 4.83 7.77
CA VAL A 164 21.84 5.41 8.67
C VAL A 164 22.06 6.86 8.29
N PHE A 165 22.25 7.71 9.28
CA PHE A 165 22.44 9.14 9.04
C PHE A 165 23.40 9.77 10.03
N HIS A 166 24.07 10.82 9.58
CA HIS A 166 24.90 11.68 10.39
C HIS A 166 24.76 13.11 9.96
N GLN A 167 24.69 14.04 10.93
CA GLN A 167 24.71 15.47 10.70
C GLN A 167 25.63 16.13 11.71
N SER A 168 26.47 17.03 11.24
CA SER A 168 27.35 17.87 12.04
C SER A 168 27.05 19.34 11.81
N THR A 169 26.95 20.10 12.88
CA THR A 169 26.83 21.55 12.86
C THR A 169 28.07 22.14 13.55
N PHE A 170 28.78 22.99 12.85
CA PHE A 170 29.94 23.72 13.33
C PHE A 170 29.53 25.16 13.57
N ASN A 171 29.60 25.59 14.84
CA ASN A 171 29.29 26.95 15.24
C ASN A 171 30.57 27.79 15.32
N HIS A 172 30.44 29.12 15.10
CA HIS A 172 31.54 30.07 15.14
C HIS A 172 32.70 29.71 14.20
N LEU A 173 32.38 29.38 12.94
CA LEU A 173 33.37 28.87 11.97
C LEU A 173 34.41 29.92 11.57
N LEU A 174 33.99 31.07 11.07
CA LEU A 174 34.85 32.20 10.66
C LEU A 174 34.49 33.48 11.39
N PHE A 175 33.22 33.63 11.76
CA PHE A 175 32.65 34.76 12.49
C PHE A 175 31.79 34.23 13.63
N GLU A 176 31.61 35.00 14.70
CA GLU A 176 30.86 34.57 15.89
C GLU A 176 29.43 34.10 15.60
N ASN A 177 28.81 34.64 14.57
CA ASN A 177 27.43 34.32 14.18
C ASN A 177 27.31 33.38 12.97
N LEU A 178 28.42 32.80 12.48
CA LEU A 178 28.40 31.90 11.34
C LEU A 178 28.40 30.43 11.79
N SER A 179 27.38 29.70 11.37
CA SER A 179 27.30 28.25 11.56
C SER A 179 27.14 27.54 10.21
N ALA A 180 27.75 26.38 10.07
CA ALA A 180 27.55 25.52 8.91
C ALA A 180 27.09 24.12 9.37
N THR A 181 26.15 23.56 8.64
CA THR A 181 25.62 22.23 8.88
C THR A 181 25.85 21.38 7.64
N VAL A 182 26.39 20.18 7.86
CA VAL A 182 26.58 19.16 6.83
C VAL A 182 25.96 17.85 7.32
N GLY A 183 25.20 17.18 6.47
CA GLY A 183 24.57 15.91 6.78
C GLY A 183 24.62 14.94 5.61
N LEU A 184 24.63 13.65 5.95
CA LEU A 184 24.53 12.54 5.01
C LEU A 184 23.55 11.52 5.54
N ARG A 185 22.75 10.94 4.64
CA ARG A 185 21.83 9.84 4.92
C ARG A 185 21.95 8.81 3.80
N LEU A 186 22.00 7.54 4.20
CA LEU A 186 21.92 6.41 3.30
C LEU A 186 20.69 5.59 3.67
N ASP A 187 19.87 5.30 2.66
CA ASP A 187 18.64 4.52 2.80
C ASP A 187 18.73 3.26 1.95
N TYR A 188 18.19 2.19 2.50
CA TYR A 188 17.97 0.92 1.81
C TYR A 188 16.52 0.48 2.00
N GLU A 189 15.87 0.07 0.92
CA GLU A 189 14.53 -0.49 0.97
C GLU A 189 14.44 -1.72 0.06
N LYS A 190 13.76 -2.75 0.56
CA LYS A 190 13.49 -3.99 -0.18
C LYS A 190 12.01 -4.33 -0.07
N ASN A 191 11.36 -4.40 -1.23
CA ASN A 191 9.99 -4.84 -1.39
C ASN A 191 9.95 -6.22 -2.04
N LYS A 192 9.01 -7.06 -1.63
CA LYS A 192 8.73 -8.36 -2.23
C LYS A 192 7.22 -8.51 -2.41
N ILE A 193 6.80 -9.20 -3.47
CA ILE A 193 5.41 -9.58 -3.69
C ILE A 193 5.39 -11.08 -3.88
N ASP A 194 4.66 -11.77 -3.01
CA ASP A 194 4.39 -13.20 -3.10
C ASP A 194 2.90 -13.39 -3.45
N TYR A 195 2.62 -14.23 -4.44
CA TYR A 195 1.28 -14.59 -4.88
C TYR A 195 0.95 -16.00 -4.40
N ASN A 196 -0.28 -16.18 -3.92
CA ASN A 196 -0.85 -17.49 -3.62
C ASN A 196 -2.04 -17.76 -4.53
#